data_c414ab01e4a343134543ce9aad907c01
#
_entry.id   c414ab01e4a343134543ce9aad907c01
#
_cell.length_a   1.000
_cell.length_b   1.000
_cell.length_c   1.000
_cell.angle_alpha   90.00
_cell.angle_beta   90.00
_cell.angle_gamma   90.00
#
_symmetry.space_group_name_H-M   'P 1'
#
loop_
_entity.id
_entity.type
_entity.pdbx_description
1 polymer ?
#
loop_
_entity_poly.entity_id
_entity_poly.type
_entity_poly.pdbx_seq_one_letter_code
_entity_poly.pdbx_strand_id
1 'polypeptide(L)'
;KTGMGGYGSAHYIIDQNGIIIAAVPEDEVAYHCGSSEKDPASGKVYTDEARRRFGRYASESSSPNLCTLGVELCPKDAAGNFTNATIGVAVELCADICKRYELPAQAITTHHDVVGWKDCPKLWTEKPQLLEAFRQSVADKIQRG
;
A
#
# COMPACT_ATOMS: atom_id res chain seq x y z
N LYS A 1 -11.00 -9.88 -4.96
CA LYS A 1 -11.74 -10.07 -6.21
C LYS A 1 -12.42 -8.77 -6.61
N THR A 2 -12.26 -8.32 -7.84
CA THR A 2 -12.84 -7.05 -8.31
C THR A 2 -14.27 -7.19 -8.79
N GLY A 3 -14.78 -8.37 -8.98
CA GLY A 3 -16.10 -8.61 -9.52
C GLY A 3 -16.18 -8.53 -11.03
N MET A 4 -15.22 -7.95 -11.68
CA MET A 4 -15.19 -7.77 -13.13
C MET A 4 -14.14 -8.65 -13.80
N GLY A 5 -13.87 -9.81 -13.21
CA GLY A 5 -12.91 -10.76 -13.74
C GLY A 5 -11.47 -10.51 -13.31
N GLY A 6 -11.19 -9.35 -12.73
CA GLY A 6 -9.89 -9.09 -12.16
C GLY A 6 -9.81 -9.53 -10.71
N TYR A 7 -8.63 -9.95 -10.27
CA TYR A 7 -8.37 -10.36 -8.91
C TYR A 7 -7.23 -9.53 -8.34
N GLY A 8 -7.44 -8.98 -7.14
CA GLY A 8 -6.37 -8.36 -6.40
C GLY A 8 -5.47 -9.41 -5.78
N SER A 9 -4.21 -9.06 -5.60
CA SER A 9 -3.25 -9.86 -4.86
C SER A 9 -2.25 -8.95 -4.18
N ALA A 10 -1.58 -9.46 -3.17
CA ALA A 10 -0.55 -8.72 -2.44
C ALA A 10 0.60 -9.66 -2.12
N HIS A 11 1.78 -9.10 -1.90
CA HIS A 11 2.92 -9.91 -1.48
C HIS A 11 2.73 -10.41 -0.05
N TYR A 12 2.18 -9.55 0.80
CA TYR A 12 1.93 -9.87 2.21
C TYR A 12 0.54 -9.42 2.63
N ILE A 13 -0.08 -10.21 3.48
CA ILE A 13 -1.38 -9.91 4.09
C ILE A 13 -1.20 -10.04 5.60
N ILE A 14 -1.62 -9.02 6.36
CA ILE A 14 -1.53 -9.04 7.82
C ILE A 14 -2.95 -9.04 8.37
N ASP A 15 -3.29 -10.06 9.15
CA ASP A 15 -4.63 -10.20 9.70
C ASP A 15 -4.81 -9.41 11.01
N GLN A 16 -6.01 -9.51 11.60
CA GLN A 16 -6.34 -8.80 12.83
C GLN A 16 -5.51 -9.22 14.03
N ASN A 17 -4.95 -10.42 13.99
CA ASN A 17 -4.13 -10.96 15.06
C ASN A 17 -2.64 -10.67 14.86
N GLY A 18 -2.29 -9.96 13.81
CA GLY A 18 -0.91 -9.67 13.48
C GLY A 18 -0.18 -10.83 12.81
N ILE A 19 -0.92 -11.77 12.24
CA ILE A 19 -0.31 -12.90 11.52
C ILE A 19 -0.03 -12.46 10.08
N ILE A 20 1.21 -12.65 9.63
CA ILE A 20 1.62 -12.33 8.26
C ILE A 20 1.44 -13.55 7.37
N ILE A 21 0.74 -13.37 6.26
CA ILE A 21 0.62 -14.36 5.21
C ILE A 21 1.46 -13.88 4.03
N ALA A 22 2.49 -14.64 3.65
CA ALA A 22 3.28 -14.36 2.46
C ALA A 22 2.59 -15.04 1.27
N ALA A 23 1.87 -14.23 0.50
CA ALA A 23 0.99 -14.74 -0.56
C ALA A 23 1.66 -14.80 -1.93
N VAL A 24 2.47 -13.78 -2.27
CA VAL A 24 3.20 -13.71 -3.55
C VAL A 24 4.66 -13.43 -3.22
N PRO A 25 5.61 -14.19 -3.81
CA PRO A 25 7.04 -13.90 -3.62
C PRO A 25 7.40 -12.49 -4.05
N GLU A 26 8.37 -11.88 -3.37
CA GLU A 26 8.76 -10.49 -3.64
C GLU A 26 9.32 -10.27 -5.05
N ASP A 27 9.86 -11.30 -5.68
CA ASP A 27 10.39 -11.22 -7.04
C ASP A 27 9.33 -11.43 -8.12
N GLU A 28 8.07 -11.58 -7.73
CA GLU A 28 6.93 -11.69 -8.65
C GLU A 28 6.04 -10.47 -8.51
N VAL A 29 5.25 -10.20 -9.55
CA VAL A 29 4.31 -9.09 -9.56
C VAL A 29 3.02 -9.47 -8.85
N ALA A 30 2.59 -8.63 -7.92
CA ALA A 30 1.26 -8.73 -7.31
C ALA A 30 0.40 -7.55 -7.80
N TYR A 31 -0.91 -7.77 -7.87
CA TYR A 31 -1.85 -6.80 -8.41
C TYR A 31 -2.58 -6.10 -7.25
N HIS A 32 -1.96 -5.04 -6.71
CA HIS A 32 -2.43 -4.41 -5.48
C HIS A 32 -2.71 -2.91 -5.56
N CYS A 33 -2.11 -2.20 -6.52
CA CYS A 33 -2.26 -0.75 -6.59
C CYS A 33 -2.52 -0.20 -8.00
N GLY A 34 -2.58 -1.07 -9.02
CA GLY A 34 -2.91 -0.64 -10.37
C GLY A 34 -4.42 -0.51 -10.57
N SER A 35 -4.80 0.15 -11.65
CA SER A 35 -6.18 0.28 -12.07
C SER A 35 -6.26 0.50 -13.57
N SER A 36 -7.36 0.07 -14.17
CA SER A 36 -7.71 0.43 -15.54
C SER A 36 -8.79 1.51 -15.60
N GLU A 37 -9.35 1.86 -14.44
CA GLU A 37 -10.43 2.85 -14.37
C GLU A 37 -9.86 4.24 -14.14
N LYS A 38 -10.49 5.23 -14.76
CA LYS A 38 -10.08 6.62 -14.63
C LYS A 38 -10.85 7.30 -13.49
N ASP A 39 -10.16 8.15 -12.77
CA ASP A 39 -10.78 9.00 -11.76
C ASP A 39 -11.75 9.94 -12.45
N PRO A 40 -13.05 9.94 -12.08
CA PRO A 40 -14.04 10.84 -12.69
C PRO A 40 -13.67 12.31 -12.55
N ALA A 41 -12.98 12.69 -11.50
CA ALA A 41 -12.62 14.10 -11.25
C ALA A 41 -11.47 14.57 -12.14
N SER A 42 -10.45 13.74 -12.34
CA SER A 42 -9.24 14.13 -13.09
C SER A 42 -9.22 13.59 -14.53
N GLY A 43 -10.00 12.54 -14.82
CA GLY A 43 -9.95 11.84 -16.10
C GLY A 43 -8.71 10.98 -16.28
N LYS A 44 -7.92 10.76 -15.24
CA LYS A 44 -6.67 10.02 -15.29
C LYS A 44 -6.75 8.77 -14.42
N VAL A 45 -5.98 7.73 -14.77
CA VAL A 45 -5.91 6.50 -13.98
C VAL A 45 -5.11 6.76 -12.71
N TYR A 46 -3.96 7.41 -12.82
CA TYR A 46 -3.01 7.60 -11.72
C TYR A 46 -2.92 9.06 -11.30
N THR A 47 -2.69 9.28 -10.00
CA THR A 47 -2.53 10.61 -9.41
C THR A 47 -1.20 11.25 -9.84
N ASP A 48 -1.08 12.55 -9.62
CA ASP A 48 0.20 13.27 -9.80
C ASP A 48 1.28 12.70 -8.88
N GLU A 49 0.89 12.31 -7.66
CA GLU A 49 1.79 11.68 -6.71
C GLU A 49 2.35 10.37 -7.26
N ALA A 50 1.48 9.53 -7.82
CA ALA A 50 1.90 8.26 -8.41
C ALA A 50 2.85 8.48 -9.60
N ARG A 51 2.55 9.44 -10.45
CA ARG A 51 3.40 9.74 -11.59
C ARG A 51 4.76 10.27 -11.15
N ARG A 52 4.80 11.06 -10.10
CA ARG A 52 6.06 11.57 -9.55
C ARG A 52 6.90 10.44 -8.95
N ARG A 53 6.25 9.49 -8.23
CA ARG A 53 6.95 8.38 -7.57
C ARG A 53 7.40 7.30 -8.54
N PHE A 54 6.55 6.95 -9.51
CA PHE A 54 6.73 5.73 -10.30
C PHE A 54 7.02 5.98 -11.78
N GLY A 55 6.99 7.25 -12.23
CA GLY A 55 7.33 7.63 -13.59
C GLY A 55 6.55 6.83 -14.65
N ARG A 56 7.26 6.17 -15.54
CA ARG A 56 6.67 5.42 -16.64
C ARG A 56 5.73 4.30 -16.20
N TYR A 57 5.87 3.82 -14.97
CA TYR A 57 4.99 2.77 -14.45
C TYR A 57 3.59 3.30 -14.09
N ALA A 58 3.45 4.59 -13.86
CA ALA A 58 2.15 5.21 -13.59
C ALA A 58 1.59 5.82 -14.88
N SER A 59 1.37 5.01 -15.90
CA SER A 59 0.90 5.41 -17.22
C SER A 59 -0.22 4.48 -17.70
N GLU A 60 -0.88 4.86 -18.80
CA GLU A 60 -1.94 4.02 -19.37
C GLU A 60 -1.41 2.71 -19.95
N SER A 61 -0.12 2.64 -20.24
CA SER A 61 0.50 1.43 -20.82
C SER A 61 1.26 0.58 -19.80
N SER A 62 1.24 0.95 -18.52
CA SER A 62 1.98 0.24 -17.50
C SER A 62 1.26 0.32 -16.16
N SER A 63 1.86 -0.23 -15.11
CA SER A 63 1.27 -0.26 -13.78
C SER A 63 2.34 -0.16 -12.70
N PRO A 64 2.09 0.62 -11.63
CA PRO A 64 2.97 0.63 -10.46
C PRO A 64 3.12 -0.72 -9.79
N ASN A 65 2.26 -1.69 -10.07
CA ASN A 65 2.43 -3.07 -9.60
C ASN A 65 3.78 -3.65 -10.00
N LEU A 66 4.36 -3.17 -11.10
CA LEU A 66 5.63 -3.69 -11.62
C LEU A 66 6.85 -3.22 -10.79
N CYS A 67 6.69 -2.20 -9.97
CA CYS A 67 7.82 -1.61 -9.24
C CYS A 67 7.56 -1.43 -7.74
N THR A 68 6.53 -2.08 -7.20
CA THR A 68 6.16 -1.94 -5.79
C THR A 68 5.92 -3.29 -5.13
N LEU A 69 6.01 -3.30 -3.80
CA LEU A 69 5.56 -4.43 -3.00
C LEU A 69 4.25 -4.06 -2.31
N GLY A 70 3.28 -4.95 -2.38
CA GLY A 70 1.97 -4.76 -1.79
C GLY A 70 1.85 -5.42 -0.43
N VAL A 71 1.46 -4.64 0.58
CA VAL A 71 1.14 -5.14 1.92
C VAL A 71 -0.30 -4.77 2.21
N GLU A 72 -1.12 -5.78 2.42
CA GLU A 72 -2.54 -5.59 2.71
C GLU A 72 -2.79 -5.77 4.20
N LEU A 73 -3.49 -4.82 4.79
CA LEU A 73 -3.85 -4.84 6.21
C LEU A 73 -5.33 -5.11 6.34
N CYS A 74 -5.69 -6.16 7.11
CA CYS A 74 -7.08 -6.50 7.35
C CYS A 74 -7.65 -5.65 8.48
N PRO A 75 -8.68 -4.82 8.23
CA PRO A 75 -9.28 -4.02 9.28
C PRO A 75 -10.13 -4.90 10.21
N LYS A 76 -10.33 -4.44 11.42
CA LYS A 76 -11.13 -5.17 12.41
C LYS A 76 -12.63 -4.85 12.34
N ASP A 77 -13.00 -3.78 11.63
CA ASP A 77 -14.39 -3.34 11.55
C ASP A 77 -14.68 -2.60 10.24
N ALA A 78 -15.95 -2.28 10.03
CA ALA A 78 -16.40 -1.59 8.82
C ALA A 78 -15.92 -0.14 8.74
N ALA A 79 -15.53 0.46 9.86
CA ALA A 79 -14.97 1.82 9.87
C ALA A 79 -13.53 1.85 9.36
N GLY A 80 -12.89 0.69 9.26
CA GLY A 80 -11.52 0.59 8.76
C GLY A 80 -10.45 0.67 9.84
N ASN A 81 -10.82 0.50 11.11
CA ASN A 81 -9.86 0.48 12.21
C ASN A 81 -8.97 -0.76 12.15
N PHE A 82 -7.70 -0.59 12.50
CA PHE A 82 -6.76 -1.70 12.63
C PHE A 82 -6.49 -2.00 14.10
N THR A 83 -6.23 -3.26 14.41
CA THR A 83 -5.79 -3.63 15.77
C THR A 83 -4.35 -3.17 15.99
N ASN A 84 -3.97 -3.05 17.27
CA ASN A 84 -2.58 -2.77 17.62
C ASN A 84 -1.65 -3.88 17.12
N ALA A 85 -2.12 -5.13 17.11
CA ALA A 85 -1.36 -6.27 16.59
C ALA A 85 -1.07 -6.10 15.10
N THR A 86 -2.08 -5.73 14.30
CA THR A 86 -1.90 -5.47 12.86
C THR A 86 -0.89 -4.35 12.63
N ILE A 87 -1.06 -3.22 13.29
CA ILE A 87 -0.18 -2.06 13.10
C ILE A 87 1.24 -2.36 13.55
N GLY A 88 1.41 -3.00 14.70
CA GLY A 88 2.74 -3.33 15.22
C GLY A 88 3.52 -4.24 14.26
N VAL A 89 2.86 -5.27 13.74
CA VAL A 89 3.47 -6.19 12.79
C VAL A 89 3.73 -5.50 11.44
N ALA A 90 2.81 -4.64 11.00
CA ALA A 90 3.00 -3.87 9.77
C ALA A 90 4.22 -2.95 9.85
N VAL A 91 4.43 -2.30 11.00
CA VAL A 91 5.62 -1.46 11.22
C VAL A 91 6.88 -2.29 11.10
N GLU A 92 6.93 -3.46 11.73
CA GLU A 92 8.11 -4.33 11.67
C GLU A 92 8.37 -4.84 10.27
N LEU A 93 7.34 -5.29 9.56
CA LEU A 93 7.48 -5.79 8.19
C LEU A 93 7.94 -4.68 7.24
N CYS A 94 7.30 -3.52 7.30
CA CYS A 94 7.66 -2.41 6.44
C CYS A 94 9.08 -1.90 6.73
N ALA A 95 9.48 -1.86 8.00
CA ALA A 95 10.85 -1.49 8.36
C ALA A 95 11.86 -2.49 7.78
N ASP A 96 11.57 -3.77 7.85
CA ASP A 96 12.42 -4.81 7.28
C ASP A 96 12.55 -4.66 5.76
N ILE A 97 11.44 -4.46 5.07
CA ILE A 97 11.43 -4.24 3.62
C ILE A 97 12.25 -2.99 3.27
N CYS A 98 12.02 -1.88 3.97
CA CYS A 98 12.74 -0.64 3.73
C CYS A 98 14.26 -0.83 3.91
N LYS A 99 14.67 -1.56 4.94
CA LYS A 99 16.10 -1.83 5.14
C LYS A 99 16.69 -2.67 4.03
N ARG A 100 16.01 -3.74 3.63
CA ARG A 100 16.51 -4.65 2.60
C ARG A 100 16.63 -3.99 1.24
N TYR A 101 15.74 -3.08 0.91
CA TYR A 101 15.73 -2.37 -0.37
C TYR A 101 16.32 -0.97 -0.29
N GLU A 102 16.87 -0.60 0.86
CA GLU A 102 17.50 0.72 1.08
C GLU A 102 16.54 1.87 0.78
N LEU A 103 15.31 1.74 1.29
CA LEU A 103 14.26 2.74 1.10
C LEU A 103 13.99 3.51 2.40
N PRO A 104 13.66 4.80 2.30
CA PRO A 104 13.18 5.55 3.46
C PRO A 104 11.72 5.20 3.75
N ALA A 105 11.26 5.48 4.96
CA ALA A 105 9.86 5.27 5.33
C ALA A 105 8.90 6.06 4.44
N GLN A 106 9.35 7.17 3.86
CA GLN A 106 8.56 7.98 2.93
C GLN A 106 8.24 7.26 1.62
N ALA A 107 8.92 6.15 1.33
CA ALA A 107 8.60 5.31 0.17
C ALA A 107 7.27 4.56 0.36
N ILE A 108 6.76 4.47 1.58
CA ILE A 108 5.46 3.86 1.86
C ILE A 108 4.37 4.76 1.31
N THR A 109 3.51 4.18 0.48
CA THR A 109 2.37 4.89 -0.10
C THR A 109 1.12 4.03 0.02
N THR A 110 -0.03 4.57 -0.34
CA THR A 110 -1.31 3.87 -0.23
C THR A 110 -1.97 3.73 -1.60
N HIS A 111 -2.96 2.86 -1.70
CA HIS A 111 -3.73 2.72 -2.93
C HIS A 111 -4.42 4.04 -3.29
N HIS A 112 -4.91 4.79 -2.28
CA HIS A 112 -5.50 6.10 -2.50
C HIS A 112 -4.50 7.09 -3.12
N ASP A 113 -3.26 7.10 -2.65
CA ASP A 113 -2.24 8.01 -3.19
C ASP A 113 -1.86 7.63 -4.62
N VAL A 114 -2.07 6.39 -5.03
CA VAL A 114 -1.77 5.91 -6.38
C VAL A 114 -2.97 6.11 -7.31
N VAL A 115 -4.17 5.73 -6.84
CA VAL A 115 -5.43 5.83 -7.61
C VAL A 115 -6.41 6.66 -6.78
N GLY A 116 -6.55 7.92 -7.09
CA GLY A 116 -7.20 8.92 -6.25
C GLY A 116 -8.66 8.65 -5.87
N TRP A 117 -9.37 7.81 -6.62
CA TRP A 117 -10.77 7.49 -6.30
C TRP A 117 -10.91 6.29 -5.35
N LYS A 118 -9.82 5.60 -5.02
CA LYS A 118 -9.84 4.48 -4.08
C LYS A 118 -9.63 4.96 -2.64
N ASP A 119 -10.55 4.63 -1.75
CA ASP A 119 -10.44 4.94 -0.33
C ASP A 119 -9.77 3.79 0.41
N CYS A 120 -8.50 3.57 0.12
CA CYS A 120 -7.76 2.43 0.67
C CYS A 120 -6.37 2.85 1.13
N PRO A 121 -5.99 2.68 2.41
CA PRO A 121 -6.87 2.25 3.51
C PRO A 121 -7.93 3.32 3.84
N LYS A 122 -9.12 2.88 4.11
CA LYS A 122 -10.25 3.79 4.32
C LYS A 122 -9.97 4.86 5.37
N LEU A 123 -9.56 4.45 6.55
CA LEU A 123 -9.37 5.38 7.67
C LEU A 123 -8.19 6.33 7.42
N TRP A 124 -7.13 5.85 6.78
CA TRP A 124 -5.97 6.70 6.46
C TRP A 124 -6.26 7.68 5.35
N THR A 125 -7.22 7.37 4.47
CA THR A 125 -7.70 8.31 3.46
C THR A 125 -8.49 9.44 4.13
N GLU A 126 -9.36 9.08 5.08
CA GLU A 126 -10.16 10.06 5.83
C GLU A 126 -9.31 10.89 6.79
N LYS A 127 -8.25 10.30 7.35
CA LYS A 127 -7.35 10.91 8.34
C LYS A 127 -5.90 10.72 7.91
N PRO A 128 -5.40 11.54 6.99
CA PRO A 128 -4.03 11.39 6.45
C PRO A 128 -2.92 11.43 7.50
N GLN A 129 -3.16 12.06 8.65
CA GLN A 129 -2.19 12.08 9.74
C GLN A 129 -1.88 10.67 10.28
N LEU A 130 -2.78 9.71 10.09
CA LEU A 130 -2.54 8.32 10.50
C LEU A 130 -1.47 7.65 9.65
N LEU A 131 -1.45 7.96 8.35
CA LEU A 131 -0.39 7.48 7.47
C LEU A 131 0.96 8.06 7.88
N GLU A 132 1.00 9.36 8.18
CA GLU A 132 2.25 9.99 8.63
C GLU A 132 2.73 9.42 9.95
N ALA A 133 1.81 9.15 10.88
CA ALA A 133 2.17 8.49 12.14
C ALA A 133 2.74 7.08 11.90
N PHE A 134 2.16 6.34 10.95
CA PHE A 134 2.67 5.02 10.56
C PHE A 134 4.07 5.12 9.98
N ARG A 135 4.28 6.05 9.05
CA ARG A 135 5.60 6.30 8.45
C ARG A 135 6.63 6.66 9.51
N GLN A 136 6.25 7.48 10.47
CA GLN A 136 7.17 7.85 11.57
C GLN A 136 7.54 6.63 12.42
N SER A 137 6.58 5.77 12.72
CA SER A 137 6.85 4.54 13.46
C SER A 137 7.82 3.63 12.71
N VAL A 138 7.64 3.52 11.38
CA VAL A 138 8.56 2.75 10.53
C VAL A 138 9.95 3.37 10.53
N ALA A 139 10.05 4.69 10.39
CA ALA A 139 11.34 5.41 10.41
C ALA A 139 12.06 5.18 11.74
N ASP A 140 11.34 5.26 12.84
CA ASP A 140 11.92 5.01 14.17
C ASP A 140 12.43 3.56 14.29
N LYS A 141 11.68 2.61 13.76
CA LYS A 141 12.08 1.20 13.77
C LYS A 141 13.33 0.96 12.93
N ILE A 142 13.43 1.60 11.77
CA ILE A 142 14.61 1.52 10.91
C ILE A 142 15.84 2.03 11.67
N GLN A 143 15.73 3.15 12.37
CA GLN A 143 16.85 3.72 13.12
C GLN A 143 17.29 2.85 14.29
N ARG A 144 16.34 2.23 14.98
CA ARG A 144 16.65 1.35 16.13
C ARG A 144 17.19 -0.01 15.71
N GLY A 145 16.93 -0.36 14.51
CA GLY A 145 17.27 -1.60 14.01
C GLY A 145 17.63 -2.54 13.68
#